data_c64afd08b3e1638e8a38bfd4d332e96f
#
_entry.id   c64afd08b3e1638e8a38bfd4d332e96f
#
_cell.length_a   1.000
_cell.length_b   1.000
_cell.length_c   1.000
_cell.angle_alpha   90.00
_cell.angle_beta   90.00
_cell.angle_gamma   90.00
#
_symmetry.space_group_name_H-M   'P 1'
#
loop_
_entity.id
_entity.type
_entity.pdbx_description
1 polymer ?
#
loop_
_entity_poly.entity_id
_entity_poly.type
_entity_poly.pdbx_seq_one_letter_code
_entity_poly.pdbx_strand_id
1 'polypeptide(L)'
;MSDYVVQMWDLALQGNRQGVWFWVAVYAFLICGYSVLFQMLIRRWPSVKGQLKHLGLDKFGAAIILSDRDFRVDALYSYQVDGKTYQGKRISPWIIVASHNVQFVLKHQLAKVETFAGNKVKIFYKPSNPAKSWLILPSKLGVFITFLISLLPAFSYWLAFYG
;
A
#
# COMPACT_ATOMS: atom_id res chain seq x y z
N MET A 1 -26.32 -18.05 -12.28
CA MET A 1 -24.99 -17.60 -11.77
C MET A 1 -24.47 -18.48 -10.64
N SER A 2 -25.35 -18.97 -9.73
CA SER A 2 -24.97 -19.93 -8.68
C SER A 2 -24.35 -21.20 -9.23
N ASP A 3 -24.94 -21.77 -10.27
CA ASP A 3 -24.56 -23.08 -10.83
C ASP A 3 -23.15 -23.06 -11.43
N TYR A 4 -22.77 -21.98 -12.10
CA TYR A 4 -21.40 -21.79 -12.63
C TYR A 4 -20.34 -21.72 -11.52
N VAL A 5 -20.64 -20.99 -10.44
CA VAL A 5 -19.72 -20.87 -9.29
C VAL A 5 -19.53 -22.23 -8.60
N VAL A 6 -20.63 -22.99 -8.44
CA VAL A 6 -20.59 -24.36 -7.88
C VAL A 6 -19.77 -25.26 -8.78
N GLN A 7 -20.03 -25.23 -10.09
CA GLN A 7 -19.25 -26.01 -11.06
C GLN A 7 -17.74 -25.69 -11.00
N MET A 8 -17.38 -24.41 -10.92
CA MET A 8 -15.96 -24.00 -10.79
C MET A 8 -15.33 -24.44 -9.46
N TRP A 9 -16.16 -24.53 -8.41
CA TRP A 9 -15.72 -25.07 -7.12
C TRP A 9 -15.42 -26.57 -7.22
N ASP A 10 -16.32 -27.34 -7.80
CA ASP A 10 -16.16 -28.79 -7.99
C ASP A 10 -14.95 -29.10 -8.89
N LEU A 11 -14.78 -28.33 -9.96
CA LEU A 11 -13.59 -28.45 -10.84
C LEU A 11 -12.30 -28.13 -10.08
N ALA A 12 -12.31 -27.14 -9.19
CA ALA A 12 -11.13 -26.82 -8.39
C ALA A 12 -10.80 -27.92 -7.40
N LEU A 13 -11.79 -28.54 -6.75
CA LEU A 13 -11.58 -29.69 -5.85
C LEU A 13 -11.01 -30.91 -6.57
N GLN A 14 -11.36 -31.09 -7.84
CA GLN A 14 -10.79 -32.15 -8.69
C GLN A 14 -9.39 -31.82 -9.22
N GLY A 15 -8.83 -30.67 -8.87
CA GLY A 15 -7.53 -30.20 -9.39
C GLY A 15 -7.58 -29.77 -10.85
N ASN A 16 -8.78 -29.55 -11.41
CA ASN A 16 -8.92 -29.11 -12.80
C ASN A 16 -8.38 -27.66 -12.93
N ARG A 17 -7.56 -27.49 -13.98
CA ARG A 17 -6.89 -26.21 -14.26
C ARG A 17 -7.86 -25.02 -14.37
N GLN A 18 -9.01 -25.21 -15.00
CA GLN A 18 -10.01 -24.16 -15.16
C GLN A 18 -10.60 -23.70 -13.81
N GLY A 19 -11.00 -24.63 -12.95
CA GLY A 19 -11.53 -24.31 -11.62
C GLY A 19 -10.51 -23.60 -10.74
N VAL A 20 -9.27 -24.11 -10.72
CA VAL A 20 -8.18 -23.48 -9.95
C VAL A 20 -7.91 -22.04 -10.43
N TRP A 21 -7.76 -21.83 -11.74
CA TRP A 21 -7.52 -20.51 -12.31
C TRP A 21 -8.68 -19.53 -12.05
N PHE A 22 -9.93 -19.99 -12.09
CA PHE A 22 -11.08 -19.19 -11.75
C PHE A 22 -10.97 -18.63 -10.33
N TRP A 23 -10.67 -19.47 -9.34
CA TRP A 23 -10.56 -19.05 -7.96
C TRP A 23 -9.33 -18.16 -7.69
N VAL A 24 -8.23 -18.42 -8.37
CA VAL A 24 -7.05 -17.51 -8.33
C VAL A 24 -7.44 -16.13 -8.87
N ALA A 25 -8.17 -16.05 -9.97
CA ALA A 25 -8.63 -14.78 -10.52
C ALA A 25 -9.59 -14.04 -9.57
N VAL A 26 -10.55 -14.74 -8.98
CA VAL A 26 -11.48 -14.19 -7.99
C VAL A 26 -10.73 -13.65 -6.77
N TYR A 27 -9.82 -14.43 -6.21
CA TYR A 27 -9.01 -14.05 -5.05
C TYR A 27 -8.16 -12.81 -5.35
N ALA A 28 -7.44 -12.80 -6.47
CA ALA A 28 -6.63 -11.67 -6.87
C ALA A 28 -7.47 -10.40 -7.09
N PHE A 29 -8.65 -10.54 -7.73
CA PHE A 29 -9.57 -9.43 -7.94
C PHE A 29 -10.09 -8.85 -6.61
N LEU A 30 -10.46 -9.69 -5.64
CA LEU A 30 -10.93 -9.24 -4.34
C LEU A 30 -9.84 -8.51 -3.55
N ILE A 31 -8.62 -9.07 -3.49
CA ILE A 31 -7.51 -8.45 -2.77
C ILE A 31 -7.07 -7.12 -3.41
N CYS A 32 -6.86 -7.13 -4.72
CA CYS A 32 -6.47 -5.92 -5.43
C CYS A 32 -7.59 -4.87 -5.43
N GLY A 33 -8.85 -5.28 -5.57
CA GLY A 33 -10.01 -4.42 -5.47
C GLY A 33 -10.12 -3.75 -4.09
N TYR A 34 -9.95 -4.53 -3.02
CA TYR A 34 -9.86 -3.97 -1.67
C TYR A 34 -8.71 -2.96 -1.54
N SER A 35 -7.54 -3.28 -2.11
CA SER A 35 -6.39 -2.38 -2.11
C SER A 35 -6.67 -1.06 -2.84
N VAL A 36 -7.34 -1.11 -3.99
CA VAL A 36 -7.76 0.09 -4.74
C VAL A 36 -8.72 0.94 -3.92
N LEU A 37 -9.77 0.33 -3.35
CA LEU A 37 -10.74 1.03 -2.49
C LEU A 37 -10.05 1.68 -1.28
N PHE A 38 -9.16 0.96 -0.63
CA PHE A 38 -8.39 1.47 0.50
C PHE A 38 -7.54 2.68 0.11
N GLN A 39 -6.83 2.62 -1.03
CA GLN A 39 -6.06 3.74 -1.56
C GLN A 39 -6.94 4.96 -1.86
N MET A 40 -8.12 4.75 -2.46
CA MET A 40 -9.07 5.82 -2.75
C MET A 40 -9.60 6.48 -1.48
N LEU A 41 -9.93 5.70 -0.45
CA LEU A 41 -10.40 6.19 0.84
C LEU A 41 -9.32 7.05 1.53
N ILE A 42 -8.08 6.60 1.53
CA ILE A 42 -6.96 7.35 2.12
C ILE A 42 -6.76 8.69 1.43
N ARG A 43 -6.92 8.76 0.11
CA ARG A 43 -6.78 10.02 -0.63
C ARG A 43 -7.79 11.11 -0.23
N ARG A 44 -8.87 10.74 0.45
CA ARG A 44 -9.87 11.67 0.98
C ARG A 44 -9.57 12.14 2.41
N TRP A 45 -8.47 11.69 3.00
CA TRP A 45 -8.13 12.06 4.37
C TRP A 45 -7.75 13.53 4.47
N PRO A 46 -8.20 14.22 5.54
CA PRO A 46 -7.80 15.59 5.83
C PRO A 46 -6.32 15.64 6.14
N SER A 47 -5.74 16.84 5.97
CA SER A 47 -4.35 17.11 6.29
C SER A 47 -4.22 18.14 7.38
N VAL A 48 -3.15 18.02 8.17
CA VAL A 48 -2.74 18.98 9.21
C VAL A 48 -1.26 19.24 9.08
N LYS A 49 -0.80 20.43 9.49
CA LYS A 49 0.62 20.74 9.60
C LYS A 49 1.13 20.24 10.95
N GLY A 50 2.19 19.46 10.95
CA GLY A 50 2.87 18.98 12.14
C GLY A 50 4.36 19.25 12.10
N GLN A 51 5.06 18.84 13.14
CA GLN A 51 6.51 18.97 13.26
C GLN A 51 7.19 17.66 12.93
N LEU A 52 8.15 17.72 12.02
CA LEU A 52 9.02 16.61 11.67
C LEU A 52 10.18 16.56 12.68
N LYS A 53 10.35 15.44 13.37
CA LYS A 53 11.45 15.22 14.32
C LYS A 53 12.59 14.46 13.67
N HIS A 54 12.26 13.47 12.85
CA HIS A 54 13.23 12.63 12.13
C HIS A 54 12.65 12.22 10.78
N LEU A 55 13.50 12.18 9.76
CA LEU A 55 13.20 11.62 8.45
C LEU A 55 14.50 11.10 7.84
N GLY A 56 14.57 9.80 7.61
CA GLY A 56 15.78 9.18 7.11
C GLY A 56 15.58 7.81 6.49
N LEU A 57 16.68 7.23 6.08
CA LEU A 57 16.77 5.85 5.63
C LEU A 57 17.41 5.02 6.74
N ASP A 58 16.65 4.09 7.30
CA ASP A 58 17.13 3.18 8.31
C ASP A 58 17.34 1.77 7.75
N LYS A 59 18.30 1.05 8.31
CA LYS A 59 18.51 -0.36 8.02
C LYS A 59 17.31 -1.17 8.48
N PHE A 60 16.83 -2.07 7.63
CA PHE A 60 15.69 -2.93 7.93
C PHE A 60 16.17 -4.35 8.28
N GLY A 61 15.75 -4.86 9.43
CA GLY A 61 16.03 -6.22 9.87
C GLY A 61 15.97 -6.37 11.39
N ALA A 62 15.85 -7.60 11.88
CA ALA A 62 16.01 -7.91 13.30
C ALA A 62 17.51 -7.94 13.64
N ALA A 63 17.87 -7.60 14.89
CA ALA A 63 19.25 -7.50 15.34
C ALA A 63 20.12 -8.76 15.10
N ILE A 64 19.48 -9.92 14.92
CA ILE A 64 20.15 -11.22 14.71
C ILE A 64 20.34 -11.52 13.20
N ILE A 65 19.54 -10.90 12.31
CA ILE A 65 19.58 -11.12 10.86
C ILE A 65 19.60 -9.75 10.17
N LEU A 66 20.53 -8.89 10.58
CA LEU A 66 20.74 -7.62 9.92
C LEU A 66 21.40 -7.88 8.56
N SER A 67 20.58 -7.91 7.50
CA SER A 67 21.09 -7.68 6.17
C SER A 67 21.55 -6.23 6.09
N ASP A 68 22.84 -6.00 6.06
CA ASP A 68 23.42 -4.65 5.84
C ASP A 68 23.01 -4.04 4.49
N ARG A 69 22.16 -4.73 3.74
CA ARG A 69 21.79 -4.39 2.36
C ARG A 69 20.36 -3.86 2.23
N ASP A 70 19.51 -4.04 3.25
CA ASP A 70 18.11 -3.66 3.17
C ASP A 70 17.82 -2.38 3.95
N PHE A 71 17.13 -1.46 3.31
CA PHE A 71 16.80 -0.14 3.83
C PHE A 71 15.30 0.11 3.77
N ARG A 72 14.79 0.86 4.73
CA ARG A 72 13.45 1.43 4.70
C ARG A 72 13.50 2.91 5.01
N VAL A 73 12.48 3.63 4.59
CA VAL A 73 12.30 5.01 5.04
C VAL A 73 11.66 5.00 6.43
N ASP A 74 12.29 5.68 7.37
CA ASP A 74 11.75 5.92 8.71
C ASP A 74 11.48 7.40 8.94
N ALA A 75 10.44 7.70 9.72
CA ALA A 75 10.06 9.05 10.08
C ALA A 75 9.54 9.10 11.50
N LEU A 76 9.76 10.21 12.17
CA LEU A 76 9.10 10.56 13.42
C LEU A 76 8.57 11.97 13.31
N TYR A 77 7.26 12.13 13.49
CA TYR A 77 6.61 13.43 13.43
C TYR A 77 5.52 13.55 14.48
N SER A 78 5.21 14.77 14.88
CA SER A 78 4.14 15.08 15.83
C SER A 78 3.17 16.09 15.22
N TYR A 79 1.91 15.98 15.57
CA TYR A 79 0.83 16.84 15.08
C TYR A 79 -0.29 16.92 16.10
N GLN A 80 -1.14 17.93 15.96
CA GLN A 80 -2.25 18.15 16.86
C GLN A 80 -3.58 18.12 16.08
N VAL A 81 -4.55 17.38 16.62
CA VAL A 81 -5.92 17.30 16.10
C VAL A 81 -6.86 17.44 17.28
N ASP A 82 -7.80 18.37 17.20
CA ASP A 82 -8.81 18.63 18.23
C ASP A 82 -8.19 18.81 19.63
N GLY A 83 -7.10 19.58 19.72
CA GLY A 83 -6.39 19.84 20.98
C GLY A 83 -5.53 18.70 21.53
N LYS A 84 -5.57 17.50 20.92
CA LYS A 84 -4.77 16.35 21.32
C LYS A 84 -3.53 16.19 20.43
N THR A 85 -2.39 15.90 21.06
CA THR A 85 -1.12 15.68 20.34
C THR A 85 -0.95 14.20 20.02
N TYR A 86 -0.64 13.92 18.75
CA TYR A 86 -0.36 12.59 18.24
C TYR A 86 1.05 12.51 17.69
N GLN A 87 1.62 11.30 17.66
CA GLN A 87 2.90 11.02 17.02
C GLN A 87 2.69 9.95 15.94
N GLY A 88 3.35 10.14 14.80
CA GLY A 88 3.35 9.20 13.71
C GLY A 88 4.76 8.78 13.30
N LYS A 89 4.88 7.55 12.81
CA LYS A 89 6.14 6.96 12.32
C LYS A 89 6.05 6.50 10.87
N ARG A 90 4.87 6.50 10.27
CA ARG A 90 4.62 5.94 8.94
C ARG A 90 4.66 7.03 7.90
N ILE A 91 5.40 6.79 6.82
CA ILE A 91 5.51 7.73 5.70
C ILE A 91 4.41 7.51 4.70
N SER A 92 4.13 6.27 4.37
CA SER A 92 3.10 5.89 3.40
C SER A 92 2.30 4.67 3.88
N PRO A 93 1.13 4.38 3.28
CA PRO A 93 0.38 3.16 3.54
C PRO A 93 1.17 1.89 3.21
N TRP A 94 2.11 1.99 2.29
CA TRP A 94 2.95 0.90 1.82
C TRP A 94 4.33 0.99 2.44
N ILE A 95 4.78 -0.11 3.05
CA ILE A 95 6.16 -0.26 3.50
C ILE A 95 6.97 -0.70 2.28
N ILE A 96 7.89 0.16 1.83
CA ILE A 96 8.83 -0.17 0.77
C ILE A 96 10.16 -0.46 1.44
N VAL A 97 10.63 -1.70 1.27
CA VAL A 97 11.97 -2.12 1.62
C VAL A 97 12.75 -2.27 0.32
N ALA A 98 13.92 -1.71 0.25
CA ALA A 98 14.74 -1.77 -0.94
C ALA A 98 16.18 -2.15 -0.58
N SER A 99 16.79 -3.01 -1.38
CA SER A 99 18.20 -3.31 -1.30
C SER A 99 19.05 -2.09 -1.70
N HIS A 100 20.33 -2.11 -1.39
CA HIS A 100 21.26 -1.00 -1.66
C HIS A 100 21.19 -0.51 -3.13
N ASN A 101 21.04 -1.42 -4.07
CA ASN A 101 21.01 -1.10 -5.52
C ASN A 101 19.74 -0.37 -5.96
N VAL A 102 18.67 -0.40 -5.18
CA VAL A 102 17.37 0.22 -5.49
C VAL A 102 16.97 1.32 -4.51
N GLN A 103 17.90 1.86 -3.74
CA GLN A 103 17.68 2.96 -2.79
C GLN A 103 17.09 4.23 -3.45
N PHE A 104 17.28 4.41 -4.76
CA PHE A 104 16.71 5.54 -5.49
C PHE A 104 15.18 5.58 -5.36
N VAL A 105 14.51 4.42 -5.23
CA VAL A 105 13.05 4.33 -5.01
C VAL A 105 12.69 4.94 -3.66
N LEU A 106 13.46 4.65 -2.61
CA LEU A 106 13.25 5.20 -1.27
C LEU A 106 13.55 6.71 -1.24
N LYS A 107 14.62 7.15 -1.92
CA LYS A 107 14.93 8.59 -2.07
C LYS A 107 13.82 9.33 -2.80
N HIS A 108 13.25 8.74 -3.84
CA HIS A 108 12.10 9.30 -4.55
C HIS A 108 10.85 9.35 -3.66
N GLN A 109 10.68 8.37 -2.77
CA GLN A 109 9.60 8.41 -1.77
C GLN A 109 9.80 9.55 -0.77
N LEU A 110 11.02 9.75 -0.27
CA LEU A 110 11.35 10.87 0.61
C LEU A 110 11.10 12.23 -0.04
N ALA A 111 11.46 12.38 -1.31
CA ALA A 111 11.24 13.61 -2.06
C ALA A 111 9.76 14.01 -2.22
N LYS A 112 8.82 13.07 -2.02
CA LYS A 112 7.36 13.34 -2.05
C LYS A 112 6.80 13.88 -0.73
N VAL A 113 7.61 13.94 0.33
CA VAL A 113 7.18 14.50 1.61
C VAL A 113 7.15 16.03 1.48
N GLU A 114 5.96 16.61 1.61
CA GLU A 114 5.79 18.07 1.57
C GLU A 114 6.29 18.69 2.88
N THR A 115 7.50 19.26 2.83
CA THR A 115 8.13 19.98 3.95
C THR A 115 7.99 21.49 3.78
N PHE A 116 7.78 22.18 4.89
CA PHE A 116 7.68 23.64 4.96
C PHE A 116 8.80 24.21 5.84
N ALA A 117 9.00 25.52 5.81
CA ALA A 117 9.97 26.21 6.67
C ALA A 117 9.76 25.85 8.16
N GLY A 118 10.86 25.68 8.91
CA GLY A 118 10.83 25.35 10.34
C GLY A 118 10.50 23.89 10.63
N ASN A 119 10.96 22.95 9.80
CA ASN A 119 10.74 21.51 9.97
C ASN A 119 9.26 21.12 10.06
N LYS A 120 8.36 21.92 9.51
CA LYS A 120 6.94 21.58 9.41
C LYS A 120 6.70 20.66 8.22
N VAL A 121 5.76 19.73 8.39
CA VAL A 121 5.41 18.71 7.38
C VAL A 121 3.91 18.57 7.30
N LYS A 122 3.41 18.28 6.09
CA LYS A 122 2.00 17.97 5.86
C LYS A 122 1.73 16.52 6.24
N ILE A 123 0.75 16.31 7.08
CA ILE A 123 0.38 15.01 7.63
C ILE A 123 -1.07 14.74 7.29
N PHE A 124 -1.33 13.56 6.74
CA PHE A 124 -2.68 13.08 6.46
C PHE A 124 -3.09 12.09 7.53
N TYR A 125 -4.25 12.28 8.13
CA TYR A 125 -4.71 11.45 9.24
C TYR A 125 -6.11 10.89 8.99
N LYS A 126 -6.40 9.73 9.58
CA LYS A 126 -7.71 9.11 9.51
C LYS A 126 -8.68 9.84 10.47
N PRO A 127 -9.80 10.44 10.00
CA PRO A 127 -10.71 11.20 10.88
C PRO A 127 -11.27 10.37 12.05
N SER A 128 -11.61 9.10 11.80
CA SER A 128 -12.15 8.20 12.83
C SER A 128 -11.09 7.67 13.82
N ASN A 129 -9.79 7.82 13.50
CA ASN A 129 -8.70 7.42 14.37
C ASN A 129 -7.46 8.26 14.06
N PRO A 130 -7.33 9.46 14.64
CA PRO A 130 -6.23 10.38 14.34
C PRO A 130 -4.84 9.82 14.62
N ALA A 131 -4.68 8.78 15.43
CA ALA A 131 -3.39 8.11 15.62
C ALA A 131 -2.86 7.40 14.35
N LYS A 132 -3.74 7.11 13.38
CA LYS A 132 -3.36 6.57 12.08
C LYS A 132 -3.10 7.71 11.09
N SER A 133 -1.82 7.93 10.75
CA SER A 133 -1.40 9.03 9.89
C SER A 133 -0.27 8.62 8.94
N TRP A 134 -0.16 9.36 7.83
CA TRP A 134 0.88 9.22 6.82
C TRP A 134 1.35 10.58 6.31
N LEU A 135 2.59 10.64 5.84
CA LEU A 135 3.16 11.84 5.21
C LEU A 135 2.87 11.90 3.70
N ILE A 136 2.65 10.73 3.07
CA ILE A 136 2.45 10.63 1.63
C ILE A 136 1.15 9.86 1.36
N LEU A 137 0.35 10.40 0.45
CA LEU A 137 -0.83 9.72 -0.08
C LEU A 137 -0.47 8.82 -1.28
N PRO A 138 -1.26 7.76 -1.54
CA PRO A 138 -1.14 6.99 -2.77
C PRO A 138 -1.24 7.89 -4.00
N SER A 139 -0.35 7.71 -4.98
CA SER A 139 -0.42 8.46 -6.23
C SER A 139 -1.62 8.02 -7.08
N LYS A 140 -2.16 8.92 -7.91
CA LYS A 140 -3.23 8.57 -8.86
C LYS A 140 -2.78 7.45 -9.81
N LEU A 141 -1.55 7.56 -10.29
CA LEU A 141 -0.95 6.53 -11.16
C LEU A 141 -0.83 5.19 -10.43
N GLY A 142 -0.40 5.17 -9.16
CA GLY A 142 -0.32 3.94 -8.37
C GLY A 142 -1.67 3.26 -8.19
N VAL A 143 -2.73 4.03 -7.92
CA VAL A 143 -4.11 3.51 -7.84
C VAL A 143 -4.53 2.91 -9.19
N PHE A 144 -4.27 3.60 -10.29
CA PHE A 144 -4.59 3.13 -11.63
C PHE A 144 -3.83 1.85 -12.01
N ILE A 145 -2.53 1.77 -11.71
CA ILE A 145 -1.72 0.56 -11.94
C ILE A 145 -2.27 -0.61 -11.11
N THR A 146 -2.58 -0.39 -9.82
CA THR A 146 -3.17 -1.44 -8.98
C THR A 146 -4.50 -1.93 -9.54
N PHE A 147 -5.32 -1.02 -10.07
CA PHE A 147 -6.58 -1.39 -10.73
C PHE A 147 -6.33 -2.24 -11.99
N LEU A 148 -5.41 -1.85 -12.85
CA LEU A 148 -5.05 -2.65 -14.04
C LEU A 148 -4.54 -4.05 -13.65
N ILE A 149 -3.67 -4.13 -12.64
CA ILE A 149 -3.16 -5.41 -12.14
C ILE A 149 -4.29 -6.30 -11.63
N SER A 150 -5.34 -5.71 -11.04
CA SER A 150 -6.50 -6.49 -10.56
C SER A 150 -7.28 -7.18 -11.67
N LEU A 151 -7.23 -6.64 -12.88
CA LEU A 151 -7.94 -7.19 -14.04
C LEU A 151 -7.14 -8.28 -14.78
N LEU A 152 -5.82 -8.31 -14.64
CA LEU A 152 -4.96 -9.24 -15.38
C LEU A 152 -5.33 -10.72 -15.17
N PRO A 153 -5.57 -11.23 -13.94
CA PRO A 153 -5.94 -12.63 -13.74
C PRO A 153 -7.28 -12.99 -14.37
N ALA A 154 -8.25 -12.08 -14.30
CA ALA A 154 -9.56 -12.29 -14.92
C ALA A 154 -9.45 -12.29 -16.46
N PHE A 155 -8.66 -11.39 -17.01
CA PHE A 155 -8.40 -11.33 -18.45
C PHE A 155 -7.63 -12.56 -18.95
N SER A 156 -6.60 -12.98 -18.22
CA SER A 156 -5.85 -14.20 -18.57
C SER A 156 -6.68 -15.47 -18.45
N TYR A 157 -7.60 -15.54 -17.47
CA TYR A 157 -8.58 -16.61 -17.36
C TYR A 157 -9.50 -16.63 -18.59
N TRP A 158 -10.03 -15.48 -18.97
CA TRP A 158 -10.91 -15.38 -20.14
C TRP A 158 -10.21 -15.85 -21.43
N LEU A 159 -8.98 -15.36 -21.66
CA LEU A 159 -8.19 -15.76 -22.82
C LEU A 159 -7.86 -17.27 -22.83
N ALA A 160 -7.60 -17.85 -21.67
CA ALA A 160 -7.20 -19.27 -21.58
C ALA A 160 -8.36 -20.26 -21.80
N PHE A 161 -9.62 -19.84 -21.53
CA PHE A 161 -10.75 -20.76 -21.53
C PHE A 161 -11.90 -20.35 -22.48
N TYR A 162 -11.88 -19.11 -23.00
CA TYR A 162 -12.95 -18.58 -23.86
C TYR A 162 -12.44 -17.78 -25.07
N GLY A 163 -11.13 -17.52 -25.17
CA GLY A 163 -10.48 -16.74 -26.25
C GLY A 163 -9.90 -17.58 -27.39
#